data_e9f275d9ceabe290e781e0c394515dbe
#
_entry.id   e9f275d9ceabe290e781e0c394515dbe
#
_cell.length_a   1.000
_cell.length_b   1.000
_cell.length_c   1.000
_cell.angle_alpha   90.00
_cell.angle_beta   90.00
_cell.angle_gamma   90.00
#
_symmetry.space_group_name_H-M   'P 1'
#
loop_
_entity.id
_entity.type
_entity.pdbx_description
1 polymer ?
#
loop_
_entity_poly.entity_id
_entity_poly.type
_entity_poly.pdbx_seq_one_letter_code
_entity_poly.pdbx_strand_id
1 'polypeptide(L)'
;MKFLRRISIEKPKFTVISSLILTVIIASGIRSLVIEDDFFKMFPTDMESRLLWEDMTDEFGDSEFLFIAFGNKDKSIYNTDAIDAVRNLTLDLEQIEIVDKVISLTTVDKIDVDPEDEEELLIEKLFSDDVTSLDEINNAITYLDRHSDTKDRLISNDERFTAIAVRSLVTNDDNTYRNNADLMKEIMPIVEKHLDGYEVHYAGNPYITGAVPGLIKSDASRLILVGLFIMIFIY
;
A
#
# COMPACT_ATOMS: atom_id res chain seq x y z
N MET A 1 9.38 -44.12 -27.12
CA MET A 1 7.99 -44.33 -26.68
C MET A 1 7.63 -45.80 -26.35
N LYS A 2 8.05 -46.81 -27.12
CA LYS A 2 7.70 -48.22 -26.83
C LYS A 2 8.18 -48.72 -25.46
N PHE A 3 9.33 -48.27 -24.97
CA PHE A 3 9.92 -48.65 -23.68
C PHE A 3 9.11 -48.17 -22.48
N LEU A 4 8.73 -46.89 -22.47
CA LEU A 4 7.89 -46.31 -21.39
C LEU A 4 6.53 -46.96 -21.30
N ARG A 5 5.89 -47.19 -22.45
CA ARG A 5 4.60 -47.89 -22.53
C ARG A 5 4.68 -49.32 -21.97
N ARG A 6 5.77 -50.04 -22.24
CA ARG A 6 5.97 -51.41 -21.72
C ARG A 6 6.12 -51.43 -20.22
N ILE A 7 6.93 -50.50 -19.63
CA ILE A 7 7.08 -50.39 -18.17
C ILE A 7 5.76 -50.02 -17.50
N SER A 8 5.01 -49.11 -18.09
CA SER A 8 3.71 -48.66 -17.54
C SER A 8 2.70 -49.79 -17.46
N ILE A 9 2.70 -50.72 -18.42
CA ILE A 9 1.77 -51.86 -18.46
C ILE A 9 2.26 -53.00 -17.58
N GLU A 10 3.57 -53.34 -17.64
CA GLU A 10 4.13 -54.47 -16.91
C GLU A 10 4.32 -54.19 -15.40
N LYS A 11 4.55 -52.90 -15.02
CA LYS A 11 4.78 -52.52 -13.61
C LYS A 11 4.02 -51.25 -13.22
N PRO A 12 2.68 -51.28 -13.17
CA PRO A 12 1.87 -50.10 -12.95
C PRO A 12 2.17 -49.40 -11.61
N LYS A 13 2.38 -50.17 -10.53
CA LYS A 13 2.73 -49.60 -9.21
C LYS A 13 4.05 -48.85 -9.22
N PHE A 14 5.05 -49.35 -9.92
CA PHE A 14 6.35 -48.70 -10.06
C PHE A 14 6.22 -47.39 -10.84
N THR A 15 5.42 -47.37 -11.92
CA THR A 15 5.18 -46.17 -12.72
C THR A 15 4.49 -45.09 -11.90
N VAL A 16 3.45 -45.44 -11.13
CA VAL A 16 2.75 -44.49 -10.27
C VAL A 16 3.66 -43.91 -9.19
N ILE A 17 4.42 -44.76 -8.49
CA ILE A 17 5.36 -44.31 -7.44
C ILE A 17 6.45 -43.41 -8.03
N SER A 18 7.04 -43.82 -9.16
CA SER A 18 8.07 -43.03 -9.84
C SER A 18 7.55 -41.67 -10.31
N SER A 19 6.34 -41.62 -10.87
CA SER A 19 5.69 -40.37 -11.27
C SER A 19 5.42 -39.47 -10.05
N LEU A 20 4.95 -40.03 -8.95
CA LEU A 20 4.68 -39.28 -7.72
C LEU A 20 5.96 -38.72 -7.10
N ILE A 21 7.05 -39.50 -7.06
CA ILE A 21 8.37 -39.05 -6.62
C ILE A 21 8.86 -37.88 -7.51
N LEU A 22 8.76 -38.04 -8.83
CA LEU A 22 9.19 -37.03 -9.78
C LEU A 22 8.36 -35.72 -9.58
N THR A 23 7.06 -35.84 -9.38
CA THR A 23 6.19 -34.70 -9.10
C THR A 23 6.60 -33.99 -7.81
N VAL A 24 6.90 -34.71 -6.74
CA VAL A 24 7.38 -34.14 -5.47
C VAL A 24 8.72 -33.43 -5.65
N ILE A 25 9.65 -34.00 -6.41
CA ILE A 25 10.95 -33.38 -6.72
C ILE A 25 10.75 -32.08 -7.48
N ILE A 26 9.92 -32.08 -8.51
CA ILE A 26 9.63 -30.86 -9.30
C ILE A 26 8.89 -29.83 -8.43
N ALA A 27 7.91 -30.26 -7.64
CA ALA A 27 7.17 -29.39 -6.74
C ALA A 27 8.04 -28.77 -5.64
N SER A 28 9.13 -29.42 -5.23
CA SER A 28 10.08 -28.83 -4.27
C SER A 28 10.75 -27.56 -4.81
N GLY A 29 10.90 -27.45 -6.13
CA GLY A 29 11.42 -26.24 -6.80
C GLY A 29 10.53 -25.00 -6.67
N ILE A 30 9.23 -25.18 -6.38
CA ILE A 30 8.29 -24.06 -6.16
C ILE A 30 8.75 -23.19 -4.98
N ARG A 31 9.43 -23.75 -3.99
CA ARG A 31 9.98 -23.00 -2.86
C ARG A 31 11.09 -22.02 -3.24
N SER A 32 11.71 -22.22 -4.39
CA SER A 32 12.80 -21.37 -4.91
C SER A 32 12.31 -20.36 -5.94
N LEU A 33 11.00 -20.33 -6.22
CA LEU A 33 10.42 -19.32 -7.09
C LEU A 33 10.42 -17.98 -6.36
N VAL A 34 11.18 -17.04 -6.87
CA VAL A 34 11.10 -15.62 -6.52
C VAL A 34 10.16 -15.00 -7.54
N ILE A 35 9.07 -14.43 -7.05
CA ILE A 35 8.18 -13.64 -7.91
C ILE A 35 8.84 -12.25 -7.98
N GLU A 36 9.35 -11.90 -9.15
CA GLU A 36 9.82 -10.55 -9.42
C GLU A 36 8.60 -9.73 -9.82
N ASP A 37 8.22 -8.78 -8.99
CA ASP A 37 7.09 -7.88 -9.16
C ASP A 37 7.50 -6.42 -9.27
N ASP A 38 8.80 -6.15 -9.27
CA ASP A 38 9.34 -4.85 -9.61
C ASP A 38 9.07 -4.55 -11.09
N PHE A 39 8.11 -3.66 -11.31
CA PHE A 39 7.68 -3.28 -12.65
C PHE A 39 8.83 -2.69 -13.48
N PHE A 40 9.76 -1.97 -12.85
CA PHE A 40 10.90 -1.37 -13.53
C PHE A 40 11.92 -2.41 -13.99
N LYS A 41 12.10 -3.51 -13.27
CA LYS A 41 12.96 -4.62 -13.69
C LYS A 41 12.43 -5.38 -14.92
N MET A 42 11.14 -5.21 -15.25
CA MET A 42 10.55 -5.77 -16.47
C MET A 42 10.96 -5.03 -17.74
N PHE A 43 11.42 -3.77 -17.61
CA PHE A 43 11.91 -3.00 -18.75
C PHE A 43 13.38 -3.32 -19.07
N PRO A 44 13.77 -3.27 -20.37
CA PRO A 44 15.17 -3.42 -20.77
C PRO A 44 16.08 -2.44 -20.01
N THR A 45 17.25 -2.91 -19.60
CA THR A 45 18.23 -2.11 -18.82
C THR A 45 18.82 -0.93 -19.60
N ASP A 46 18.73 -0.96 -20.92
CA ASP A 46 19.19 0.08 -21.86
C ASP A 46 18.08 1.04 -22.30
N MET A 47 16.87 0.92 -21.75
CA MET A 47 15.77 1.81 -22.06
C MET A 47 15.99 3.20 -21.49
N GLU A 48 15.97 4.23 -22.35
CA GLU A 48 16.27 5.63 -21.97
C GLU A 48 15.40 6.13 -20.80
N SER A 49 14.10 5.80 -20.79
CA SER A 49 13.20 6.20 -19.70
C SER A 49 13.51 5.49 -18.37
N ARG A 50 14.06 4.28 -18.41
CA ARG A 50 14.51 3.57 -17.22
C ARG A 50 15.78 4.21 -16.66
N LEU A 51 16.76 4.48 -17.51
CA LEU A 51 18.00 5.13 -17.12
C LEU A 51 17.74 6.54 -16.52
N LEU A 52 16.84 7.30 -17.14
CA LEU A 52 16.44 8.61 -16.63
C LEU A 52 15.73 8.49 -15.25
N TRP A 53 14.92 7.48 -15.06
CA TRP A 53 14.27 7.24 -13.78
C TRP A 53 15.30 6.84 -12.70
N GLU A 54 16.23 5.95 -13.01
CA GLU A 54 17.30 5.54 -12.13
C GLU A 54 18.16 6.75 -11.72
N ASP A 55 18.57 7.60 -12.69
CA ASP A 55 19.31 8.84 -12.44
C ASP A 55 18.52 9.82 -11.54
N MET A 56 17.23 10.00 -11.80
CA MET A 56 16.37 10.85 -10.96
C MET A 56 16.24 10.32 -9.54
N THR A 57 16.09 9.03 -9.39
CA THR A 57 15.96 8.39 -8.08
C THR A 57 17.26 8.47 -7.29
N ASP A 58 18.40 8.32 -7.96
CA ASP A 58 19.73 8.46 -7.33
C ASP A 58 20.02 9.91 -6.91
N GLU A 59 19.56 10.90 -7.68
CA GLU A 59 19.82 12.32 -7.39
C GLU A 59 18.85 12.90 -6.34
N PHE A 60 17.55 12.55 -6.42
CA PHE A 60 16.48 13.14 -5.59
C PHE A 60 15.98 12.22 -4.49
N GLY A 61 16.43 10.98 -4.45
CA GLY A 61 15.92 9.92 -3.57
C GLY A 61 14.61 9.31 -4.09
N ASP A 62 14.29 8.13 -3.60
CA ASP A 62 13.02 7.49 -3.89
C ASP A 62 11.92 8.12 -3.02
N SER A 63 10.95 8.74 -3.68
CA SER A 63 9.80 9.39 -3.02
C SER A 63 8.56 8.53 -3.18
N GLU A 64 8.64 7.27 -2.75
CA GLU A 64 7.47 6.40 -2.77
C GLU A 64 6.46 6.79 -1.69
N PHE A 65 5.26 7.14 -2.13
CA PHE A 65 4.14 7.42 -1.23
C PHE A 65 3.15 6.26 -1.22
N LEU A 66 2.80 5.85 -0.01
CA LEU A 66 1.58 5.08 0.25
C LEU A 66 0.44 6.06 0.52
N PHE A 67 -0.62 5.95 -0.25
CA PHE A 67 -1.85 6.72 -0.02
C PHE A 67 -2.89 5.83 0.66
N ILE A 68 -3.46 6.33 1.75
CA ILE A 68 -4.54 5.71 2.50
C ILE A 68 -5.73 6.67 2.41
N ALA A 69 -6.69 6.35 1.55
CA ALA A 69 -7.93 7.13 1.46
C ALA A 69 -9.02 6.42 2.25
N PHE A 70 -9.76 7.18 3.08
CA PHE A 70 -10.87 6.63 3.82
C PHE A 70 -12.01 7.62 3.96
N GLY A 71 -13.20 7.10 4.19
CA GLY A 71 -14.39 7.89 4.33
C GLY A 71 -15.65 7.07 4.47
N ASN A 72 -16.80 7.73 4.29
CA ASN A 72 -18.10 7.09 4.35
C ASN A 72 -18.99 7.61 3.23
N LYS A 73 -19.68 6.73 2.52
CA LYS A 73 -20.55 7.10 1.39
C LYS A 73 -21.71 8.02 1.78
N ASP A 74 -22.11 8.02 3.04
CA ASP A 74 -23.31 8.70 3.52
C ASP A 74 -23.00 9.91 4.41
N LYS A 75 -21.72 10.17 4.74
CA LYS A 75 -21.31 11.23 5.67
C LYS A 75 -20.17 12.04 5.09
N SER A 76 -20.17 13.35 5.37
CA SER A 76 -19.01 14.21 5.09
C SER A 76 -17.84 13.85 6.01
N ILE A 77 -16.62 14.05 5.50
CA ILE A 77 -15.39 13.92 6.28
C ILE A 77 -15.23 15.03 7.33
N TYR A 78 -15.94 16.14 7.16
CA TYR A 78 -15.91 17.27 8.07
C TYR A 78 -16.77 17.01 9.31
N ASN A 79 -16.36 16.05 10.11
CA ASN A 79 -16.95 15.74 11.41
C ASN A 79 -15.85 15.39 12.42
N THR A 80 -16.13 15.57 13.71
CA THR A 80 -15.15 15.38 14.80
C THR A 80 -14.56 13.97 14.81
N ASP A 81 -15.39 12.94 14.63
CA ASP A 81 -14.94 11.54 14.70
C ASP A 81 -13.95 11.24 13.57
N ALA A 82 -14.19 11.75 12.36
CA ALA A 82 -13.32 11.53 11.22
C ALA A 82 -11.99 12.29 11.36
N ILE A 83 -12.01 13.54 11.81
CA ILE A 83 -10.78 14.32 12.03
C ILE A 83 -9.95 13.72 13.17
N ASP A 84 -10.59 13.27 14.25
CA ASP A 84 -9.89 12.57 15.33
C ASP A 84 -9.32 11.22 14.88
N ALA A 85 -10.02 10.51 13.98
CA ALA A 85 -9.48 9.30 13.35
C ALA A 85 -8.24 9.63 12.49
N VAL A 86 -8.26 10.71 11.67
CA VAL A 86 -7.08 11.19 10.93
C VAL A 86 -5.92 11.45 11.88
N ARG A 87 -6.17 12.20 12.97
CA ARG A 87 -5.13 12.57 13.94
C ARG A 87 -4.50 11.35 14.59
N ASN A 88 -5.33 10.48 15.16
CA ASN A 88 -4.84 9.30 15.87
C ASN A 88 -4.08 8.34 14.95
N LEU A 89 -4.58 8.15 13.72
CA LEU A 89 -3.91 7.37 12.71
C LEU A 89 -2.57 7.99 12.31
N THR A 90 -2.54 9.32 12.08
CA THR A 90 -1.32 10.05 11.74
C THR A 90 -0.26 9.87 12.84
N LEU A 91 -0.62 10.06 14.10
CA LEU A 91 0.30 9.92 15.23
C LEU A 91 0.87 8.50 15.35
N ASP A 92 0.04 7.47 15.17
CA ASP A 92 0.52 6.08 15.23
C ASP A 92 1.40 5.73 14.02
N LEU A 93 1.10 6.27 12.83
CA LEU A 93 1.92 6.08 11.62
C LEU A 93 3.30 6.74 11.73
N GLU A 94 3.39 7.92 12.33
CA GLU A 94 4.66 8.63 12.58
C GLU A 94 5.58 7.92 13.57
N GLN A 95 5.08 6.96 14.37
CA GLN A 95 5.90 6.15 15.26
C GLN A 95 6.57 4.95 14.58
N ILE A 96 6.22 4.64 13.32
CA ILE A 96 6.80 3.54 12.58
C ILE A 96 8.20 3.96 12.11
N GLU A 97 9.24 3.20 12.47
CA GLU A 97 10.64 3.54 12.21
C GLU A 97 10.96 3.76 10.73
N ILE A 98 10.30 3.00 9.83
CA ILE A 98 10.50 3.10 8.38
C ILE A 98 9.60 4.15 7.71
N VAL A 99 8.82 4.92 8.46
CA VAL A 99 8.06 6.08 7.98
C VAL A 99 8.89 7.34 8.17
N ASP A 100 9.10 8.08 7.10
CA ASP A 100 9.82 9.34 7.11
C ASP A 100 8.88 10.53 7.37
N LYS A 101 7.73 10.55 6.71
CA LYS A 101 6.77 11.65 6.81
C LYS A 101 5.35 11.18 6.57
N VAL A 102 4.43 11.73 7.36
CA VAL A 102 2.98 11.57 7.14
C VAL A 102 2.39 12.93 6.77
N ILE A 103 1.62 12.96 5.68
CA ILE A 103 0.88 14.15 5.23
C ILE A 103 -0.61 13.83 5.33
N SER A 104 -1.31 14.59 6.14
CA SER A 104 -2.74 14.42 6.42
C SER A 104 -3.39 15.76 6.70
N LEU A 105 -4.69 15.81 6.88
CA LEU A 105 -5.39 17.04 7.29
C LEU A 105 -4.87 17.62 8.61
N THR A 106 -4.32 16.78 9.50
CA THR A 106 -3.81 17.21 10.81
C THR A 106 -2.33 17.58 10.82
N THR A 107 -1.61 17.34 9.71
CA THR A 107 -0.20 17.74 9.55
C THR A 107 -0.02 18.93 8.62
N VAL A 108 -1.08 19.38 7.95
CA VAL A 108 -1.02 20.54 7.06
C VAL A 108 -1.08 21.82 7.89
N ASP A 109 -0.19 22.74 7.55
CA ASP A 109 -0.19 24.10 8.09
C ASP A 109 -1.08 25.02 7.24
N LYS A 110 -1.79 25.92 7.89
CA LYS A 110 -2.38 27.10 7.25
C LYS A 110 -1.37 28.23 7.26
N ILE A 111 -1.27 28.92 6.15
CA ILE A 111 -0.38 30.07 5.97
C ILE A 111 -1.28 31.26 5.70
N ASP A 112 -1.36 32.18 6.64
CA ASP A 112 -2.08 33.43 6.54
C ASP A 112 -1.11 34.61 6.69
N VAL A 113 -1.51 35.80 6.28
CA VAL A 113 -0.79 37.05 6.54
C VAL A 113 -1.17 37.55 7.93
N ASP A 114 -0.19 37.94 8.73
CA ASP A 114 -0.48 38.52 10.05
C ASP A 114 -1.33 39.78 9.89
N PRO A 115 -2.49 39.88 10.58
CA PRO A 115 -3.33 41.07 10.51
C PRO A 115 -2.67 42.35 11.07
N GLU A 116 -1.65 42.22 11.92
CA GLU A 116 -0.93 43.33 12.54
C GLU A 116 0.32 43.74 11.76
N ASP A 117 0.90 42.80 10.97
CA ASP A 117 2.07 43.03 10.11
C ASP A 117 1.93 42.31 8.77
N GLU A 118 1.56 43.04 7.73
CA GLU A 118 1.36 42.47 6.37
C GLU A 118 2.63 41.87 5.74
N GLU A 119 3.82 42.11 6.31
CA GLU A 119 5.10 41.50 5.87
C GLU A 119 5.39 40.19 6.60
N GLU A 120 4.67 39.84 7.66
CA GLU A 120 4.85 38.62 8.44
C GLU A 120 3.82 37.56 8.05
N LEU A 121 4.29 36.31 7.86
CA LEU A 121 3.45 35.16 7.60
C LEU A 121 3.14 34.43 8.91
N LEU A 122 1.88 34.26 9.20
CA LEU A 122 1.38 33.44 10.30
C LEU A 122 1.24 31.99 9.84
N ILE A 123 2.05 31.09 10.42
CA ILE A 123 2.00 29.66 10.12
C ILE A 123 1.42 28.95 11.35
N GLU A 124 0.27 28.35 11.18
CA GLU A 124 -0.41 27.58 12.22
C GLU A 124 -0.89 26.24 11.66
N LYS A 125 -1.04 25.23 12.50
CA LYS A 125 -1.67 23.99 12.07
C LYS A 125 -3.12 24.20 11.63
N LEU A 126 -3.55 23.49 10.57
CA LEU A 126 -4.95 23.52 10.11
C LEU A 126 -5.90 23.00 11.21
N PHE A 127 -5.46 21.93 11.94
CA PHE A 127 -6.10 21.39 13.11
C PHE A 127 -5.12 21.37 14.29
N SER A 128 -5.56 21.79 15.46
CA SER A 128 -4.75 21.73 16.69
C SER A 128 -4.46 20.28 17.10
N ASP A 129 -3.52 20.13 18.03
CA ASP A 129 -3.20 18.79 18.59
C ASP A 129 -4.24 18.31 19.61
N ASP A 130 -5.17 19.19 19.99
CA ASP A 130 -6.24 18.89 20.94
C ASP A 130 -7.46 18.20 20.29
N VAL A 131 -8.46 17.89 21.08
CA VAL A 131 -9.73 17.31 20.61
C VAL A 131 -10.41 18.28 19.64
N THR A 132 -10.79 17.78 18.47
CA THR A 132 -11.39 18.58 17.41
C THR A 132 -12.73 19.17 17.82
N SER A 133 -12.87 20.49 17.68
CA SER A 133 -14.12 21.21 17.90
C SER A 133 -14.85 21.49 16.58
N LEU A 134 -16.17 21.74 16.67
CA LEU A 134 -16.95 22.13 15.49
C LEU A 134 -16.51 23.49 14.91
N ASP A 135 -16.08 24.41 15.78
CA ASP A 135 -15.59 25.71 15.35
C ASP A 135 -14.29 25.58 14.57
N GLU A 136 -13.41 24.70 15.01
CA GLU A 136 -12.16 24.39 14.32
C GLU A 136 -12.41 23.77 12.94
N ILE A 137 -13.37 22.85 12.84
CA ILE A 137 -13.79 22.26 11.54
C ILE A 137 -14.31 23.37 10.60
N ASN A 138 -15.17 24.27 11.08
CA ASN A 138 -15.70 25.36 10.25
C ASN A 138 -14.60 26.32 9.78
N ASN A 139 -13.62 26.60 10.64
CA ASN A 139 -12.46 27.41 10.27
C ASN A 139 -11.60 26.71 9.22
N ALA A 140 -11.37 25.40 9.38
CA ALA A 140 -10.62 24.58 8.42
C ALA A 140 -11.33 24.53 7.06
N ILE A 141 -12.65 24.33 7.02
CA ILE A 141 -13.44 24.38 5.77
C ILE A 141 -13.25 25.73 5.09
N THR A 142 -13.39 26.83 5.85
CA THR A 142 -13.25 28.18 5.32
C THR A 142 -11.87 28.42 4.72
N TYR A 143 -10.82 27.91 5.36
CA TYR A 143 -9.45 27.98 4.85
C TYR A 143 -9.28 27.14 3.58
N LEU A 144 -9.70 25.89 3.60
CA LEU A 144 -9.56 24.94 2.49
C LEU A 144 -10.35 25.41 1.25
N ASP A 145 -11.51 26.03 1.40
CA ASP A 145 -12.28 26.59 0.29
C ASP A 145 -11.58 27.76 -0.42
N ARG A 146 -10.67 28.45 0.29
CA ARG A 146 -9.80 29.48 -0.31
C ARG A 146 -8.53 28.90 -0.91
N HIS A 147 -8.12 27.70 -0.47
CA HIS A 147 -6.88 27.03 -0.87
C HIS A 147 -7.20 25.70 -1.54
N SER A 148 -7.80 25.77 -2.74
CA SER A 148 -8.26 24.60 -3.50
C SER A 148 -7.14 23.56 -3.74
N ASP A 149 -5.90 24.02 -3.97
CA ASP A 149 -4.77 23.13 -4.21
C ASP A 149 -4.48 22.20 -3.02
N THR A 150 -4.68 22.68 -1.79
CA THR A 150 -4.53 21.86 -0.57
C THR A 150 -5.75 20.96 -0.38
N LYS A 151 -6.95 21.50 -0.61
CA LYS A 151 -8.22 20.77 -0.52
C LYS A 151 -8.22 19.57 -1.47
N ASP A 152 -7.92 19.80 -2.75
CA ASP A 152 -7.99 18.79 -3.81
C ASP A 152 -6.98 17.66 -3.66
N ARG A 153 -5.91 17.89 -2.88
CA ARG A 153 -4.91 16.84 -2.58
C ARG A 153 -5.32 15.91 -1.45
N LEU A 154 -6.13 16.39 -0.51
CA LEU A 154 -6.41 15.67 0.74
C LEU A 154 -7.88 15.26 0.88
N ILE A 155 -8.78 15.87 0.13
CA ILE A 155 -10.22 15.67 0.26
C ILE A 155 -10.83 15.40 -1.11
N SER A 156 -11.74 14.43 -1.18
CA SER A 156 -12.48 14.13 -2.40
C SER A 156 -13.46 15.28 -2.77
N ASN A 157 -13.76 15.42 -4.06
CA ASN A 157 -14.66 16.46 -4.56
C ASN A 157 -16.06 16.44 -3.91
N ASP A 158 -16.51 15.30 -3.43
CA ASP A 158 -17.78 15.13 -2.73
C ASP A 158 -17.67 15.25 -1.21
N GLU A 159 -16.48 15.60 -0.71
CA GLU A 159 -16.16 15.83 0.70
C GLU A 159 -16.46 14.63 1.62
N ARG A 160 -16.50 13.42 1.07
CA ARG A 160 -16.80 12.19 1.80
C ARG A 160 -15.60 11.38 2.17
N PHE A 161 -14.48 11.58 1.48
CA PHE A 161 -13.22 10.87 1.70
C PHE A 161 -12.07 11.86 1.95
N THR A 162 -11.14 11.45 2.78
CA THR A 162 -9.84 12.11 2.95
C THR A 162 -8.71 11.14 2.65
N ALA A 163 -7.55 11.68 2.32
CA ALA A 163 -6.35 10.90 2.05
C ALA A 163 -5.24 11.23 3.05
N ILE A 164 -4.53 10.22 3.46
CA ILE A 164 -3.26 10.31 4.20
C ILE A 164 -2.18 9.79 3.28
N ALA A 165 -1.12 10.58 3.07
CA ALA A 165 0.04 10.18 2.31
C ALA A 165 1.20 9.88 3.27
N VAL A 166 1.72 8.65 3.19
CA VAL A 166 2.82 8.17 4.01
C VAL A 166 4.05 8.00 3.13
N ARG A 167 5.12 8.74 3.41
CA ARG A 167 6.41 8.57 2.76
C ARG A 167 7.26 7.62 3.59
N SER A 168 7.78 6.57 2.94
CA SER A 168 8.68 5.62 3.59
C SER A 168 10.15 5.99 3.37
N LEU A 169 11.00 5.56 4.31
CA LEU A 169 12.47 5.63 4.20
C LEU A 169 13.05 4.50 3.34
N VAL A 170 12.23 3.88 2.50
CA VAL A 170 12.68 2.80 1.63
C VAL A 170 13.71 3.34 0.64
N THR A 171 14.91 2.79 0.66
CA THR A 171 15.96 3.10 -0.31
C THR A 171 15.89 2.11 -1.47
N ASN A 172 16.22 2.56 -2.68
CA ASN A 172 16.32 1.77 -3.90
C ASN A 172 17.46 0.74 -3.83
N ASP A 173 17.40 -0.19 -2.89
CA ASP A 173 18.30 -1.32 -2.87
C ASP A 173 17.54 -2.61 -3.29
N ASP A 174 18.29 -3.70 -3.49
CA ASP A 174 17.72 -5.00 -3.89
C ASP A 174 16.73 -5.59 -2.85
N ASN A 175 16.47 -4.87 -1.76
CA ASN A 175 15.55 -5.24 -0.68
C ASN A 175 14.25 -4.40 -0.65
N THR A 176 14.03 -3.48 -1.60
CA THR A 176 12.84 -2.61 -1.64
C THR A 176 11.53 -3.39 -1.46
N TYR A 177 11.40 -4.52 -2.12
CA TYR A 177 10.23 -5.39 -1.97
C TYR A 177 10.00 -5.85 -0.53
N ARG A 178 11.04 -6.27 0.20
CA ARG A 178 10.91 -6.69 1.60
C ARG A 178 10.54 -5.53 2.50
N ASN A 179 11.13 -4.38 2.26
CA ASN A 179 10.85 -3.17 3.02
C ASN A 179 9.40 -2.72 2.86
N ASN A 180 8.85 -2.72 1.65
CA ASN A 180 7.45 -2.40 1.42
C ASN A 180 6.49 -3.46 2.00
N ALA A 181 6.82 -4.73 1.94
CA ALA A 181 6.04 -5.79 2.58
C ALA A 181 6.03 -5.66 4.11
N ASP A 182 7.15 -5.28 4.71
CA ASP A 182 7.25 -5.07 6.15
C ASP A 182 6.53 -3.77 6.56
N LEU A 183 6.67 -2.70 5.79
CA LEU A 183 5.88 -1.47 5.96
C LEU A 183 4.38 -1.76 5.97
N MET A 184 3.88 -2.50 4.98
CA MET A 184 2.45 -2.83 4.92
C MET A 184 1.98 -3.71 6.07
N LYS A 185 2.82 -4.63 6.58
CA LYS A 185 2.49 -5.44 7.77
C LYS A 185 2.32 -4.59 9.03
N GLU A 186 3.08 -3.51 9.17
CA GLU A 186 2.98 -2.59 10.29
C GLU A 186 1.82 -1.62 10.13
N ILE A 187 1.62 -1.06 8.94
CA ILE A 187 0.59 -0.05 8.67
C ILE A 187 -0.82 -0.64 8.69
N MET A 188 -1.07 -1.78 8.03
CA MET A 188 -2.43 -2.29 7.87
C MET A 188 -3.17 -2.55 9.20
N PRO A 189 -2.56 -3.14 10.23
CA PRO A 189 -3.22 -3.32 11.53
C PRO A 189 -3.54 -2.00 12.24
N ILE A 190 -2.68 -0.97 12.07
CA ILE A 190 -2.90 0.36 12.64
C ILE A 190 -4.08 1.04 11.94
N VAL A 191 -4.14 0.97 10.62
CA VAL A 191 -5.25 1.49 9.83
C VAL A 191 -6.56 0.80 10.22
N GLU A 192 -6.57 -0.53 10.31
CA GLU A 192 -7.76 -1.30 10.71
C GLU A 192 -8.24 -0.91 12.11
N LYS A 193 -7.32 -0.67 13.05
CA LYS A 193 -7.62 -0.24 14.42
C LYS A 193 -8.33 1.12 14.47
N HIS A 194 -7.86 2.10 13.67
CA HIS A 194 -8.36 3.48 13.73
C HIS A 194 -9.52 3.76 12.77
N LEU A 195 -9.64 2.99 11.70
CA LEU A 195 -10.63 3.21 10.64
C LEU A 195 -11.72 2.14 10.61
N ASP A 196 -11.95 1.45 11.73
CA ASP A 196 -13.09 0.52 11.83
C ASP A 196 -14.42 1.25 11.56
N GLY A 197 -15.21 0.71 10.63
CA GLY A 197 -16.46 1.32 10.16
C GLY A 197 -16.32 2.37 9.05
N TYR A 198 -15.12 2.68 8.59
CA TYR A 198 -14.88 3.47 7.37
C TYR A 198 -14.62 2.56 6.16
N GLU A 199 -14.93 3.06 4.97
CA GLU A 199 -14.45 2.47 3.72
C GLU A 199 -13.01 2.93 3.49
N VAL A 200 -12.08 1.99 3.33
CA VAL A 200 -10.63 2.27 3.21
C VAL A 200 -10.11 1.79 1.88
N HIS A 201 -9.33 2.62 1.21
CA HIS A 201 -8.66 2.35 -0.05
C HIS A 201 -7.17 2.65 0.06
N TYR A 202 -6.35 1.81 -0.56
CA TYR A 202 -4.91 1.99 -0.62
C TYR A 202 -4.47 2.23 -2.06
N ALA A 203 -3.46 3.09 -2.24
CA ALA A 203 -2.81 3.34 -3.52
C ALA A 203 -1.31 3.63 -3.32
N GLY A 204 -0.58 3.62 -4.42
CA GLY A 204 0.86 3.86 -4.41
C GLY A 204 1.69 2.59 -4.52
N ASN A 205 2.95 2.76 -4.94
CA ASN A 205 3.86 1.65 -5.17
C ASN A 205 4.10 0.78 -3.93
N PRO A 206 4.24 1.33 -2.71
CA PRO A 206 4.40 0.52 -1.49
C PRO A 206 3.24 -0.46 -1.25
N TYR A 207 2.00 -0.10 -1.60
CA TYR A 207 0.87 -1.02 -1.51
C TYR A 207 0.94 -2.12 -2.57
N ILE A 208 1.26 -1.74 -3.82
CA ILE A 208 1.32 -2.69 -4.94
C ILE A 208 2.42 -3.72 -4.71
N THR A 209 3.61 -3.29 -4.32
CA THR A 209 4.77 -4.16 -4.12
C THR A 209 4.77 -4.85 -2.75
N GLY A 210 4.21 -4.22 -1.72
CA GLY A 210 4.21 -4.75 -0.36
C GLY A 210 3.04 -5.69 -0.03
N ALA A 211 1.81 -5.33 -0.41
CA ALA A 211 0.61 -6.07 -0.02
C ALA A 211 0.08 -7.02 -1.10
N VAL A 212 0.07 -6.57 -2.37
CA VAL A 212 -0.55 -7.30 -3.47
C VAL A 212 0.06 -8.69 -3.71
N PRO A 213 1.39 -8.89 -3.66
CA PRO A 213 1.99 -10.22 -3.84
C PRO A 213 1.52 -11.23 -2.79
N GLY A 214 1.34 -10.80 -1.55
CA GLY A 214 0.79 -11.62 -0.49
C GLY A 214 -0.64 -12.08 -0.78
N LEU A 215 -1.48 -11.18 -1.30
CA LEU A 215 -2.86 -11.47 -1.70
C LEU A 215 -2.89 -12.47 -2.87
N ILE A 216 -2.10 -12.23 -3.91
CA ILE A 216 -1.99 -13.13 -5.08
C ILE A 216 -1.54 -14.53 -4.64
N LYS A 217 -0.53 -14.62 -3.77
CA LYS A 217 -0.02 -15.91 -3.26
C LYS A 217 -1.08 -16.66 -2.45
N SER A 218 -1.86 -15.96 -1.65
CA SER A 218 -2.97 -16.53 -0.88
C SER A 218 -4.04 -17.10 -1.80
N ASP A 219 -4.47 -16.33 -2.79
CA ASP A 219 -5.52 -16.73 -3.74
C ASP A 219 -5.05 -17.88 -4.64
N ALA A 220 -3.83 -17.82 -5.16
CA ALA A 220 -3.24 -18.92 -5.94
C ALA A 220 -3.18 -20.22 -5.12
N SER A 221 -2.80 -20.16 -3.85
CA SER A 221 -2.77 -21.32 -2.96
C SER A 221 -4.15 -21.94 -2.76
N ARG A 222 -5.18 -21.10 -2.57
CA ARG A 222 -6.57 -21.57 -2.45
C ARG A 222 -7.06 -22.22 -3.74
N LEU A 223 -6.79 -21.62 -4.91
CA LEU A 223 -7.18 -22.14 -6.21
C LEU A 223 -6.49 -23.49 -6.51
N ILE A 224 -5.21 -23.62 -6.18
CA ILE A 224 -4.45 -24.87 -6.34
C ILE A 224 -5.07 -25.98 -5.49
N LEU A 225 -5.41 -25.69 -4.23
CA LEU A 225 -6.06 -26.68 -3.35
C LEU A 225 -7.42 -27.13 -3.89
N VAL A 226 -8.26 -26.19 -4.31
CA VAL A 226 -9.58 -26.49 -4.90
C VAL A 226 -9.42 -27.32 -6.17
N GLY A 227 -8.49 -26.93 -7.07
CA GLY A 227 -8.21 -27.68 -8.30
C GLY A 227 -7.72 -29.09 -8.03
N LEU A 228 -6.90 -29.28 -7.01
CA LEU A 228 -6.39 -30.59 -6.61
C LEU A 228 -7.53 -31.47 -6.04
N PHE A 229 -8.41 -30.92 -5.23
CA PHE A 229 -9.60 -31.59 -4.74
C PHE A 229 -10.51 -32.05 -5.89
N ILE A 230 -10.80 -31.16 -6.85
CA ILE A 230 -11.62 -31.48 -8.02
C ILE A 230 -10.98 -32.61 -8.83
N MET A 231 -9.67 -32.56 -9.08
CA MET A 231 -8.94 -33.63 -9.79
C MET A 231 -9.06 -34.98 -9.08
N ILE A 232 -8.91 -35.01 -7.77
CA ILE A 232 -9.03 -36.25 -6.98
C ILE A 232 -10.47 -36.80 -7.03
N PHE A 233 -11.47 -35.92 -7.11
CA PHE A 233 -12.89 -36.35 -7.11
C PHE A 233 -13.37 -36.86 -8.47
N ILE A 234 -12.74 -36.41 -9.57
CA ILE A 234 -13.09 -36.81 -10.94
C ILE A 234 -12.36 -38.11 -11.35
N TYR A 235 -11.25 -38.45 -10.71
CA TYR A 235 -10.44 -39.63 -11.03
C TYR A 235 -10.72 -40.80 -10.08
#